data_26c8b546a0f21c4bce638f8a0780a3d6
#
_entry.id   26c8b546a0f21c4bce638f8a0780a3d6
#
_cell.length_a   1.000
_cell.length_b   1.000
_cell.length_c   1.000
_cell.angle_alpha   90.00
_cell.angle_beta   90.00
_cell.angle_gamma   90.00
#
_symmetry.space_group_name_H-M   'P 1'
#
loop_
_entity.id
_entity.type
_entity.pdbx_description
1 polymer ?
#
loop_
_entity_poly.entity_id
_entity_poly.type
_entity_poly.pdbx_seq_one_letter_code
_entity_poly.pdbx_strand_id
1 'polypeptide(L)'
;FLLKRGEHGLAPADAQDRLAKPSYDFKSLPRQAAFLHELASALTSCGLQVFQIDHEDAQGQYELNFLHDDALASADHLMLFKLAAHALAERHGMVFSMMPKPFANQPGSGMHFHVSLWAGERCLFDDENTLRHFIGGVLAHSAGLAALAATTVNSYKRLVVGESLSGTSWAPAYVAHGPNNRTALVRTLAGRFEWRLPDAAANP
;
A
#
# COMPACT_ATOMS: atom_id res chain seq x y z
N PHE A 1 7.28 5.82 -0.72
CA PHE A 1 7.99 7.00 -0.21
C PHE A 1 8.66 7.78 -1.32
N LEU A 2 8.58 9.11 -1.26
CA LEU A 2 9.37 10.04 -2.04
C LEU A 2 10.43 10.68 -1.13
N LEU A 3 11.69 10.48 -1.48
CA LEU A 3 12.84 10.82 -0.66
C LEU A 3 13.82 11.70 -1.43
N LYS A 4 14.70 12.39 -0.71
CA LYS A 4 15.89 13.08 -1.26
C LYS A 4 17.13 12.68 -0.51
N ARG A 5 18.27 12.71 -1.19
CA ARG A 5 19.59 12.56 -0.57
C ARG A 5 19.95 13.84 0.17
N GLY A 6 20.24 13.74 1.46
CA GLY A 6 20.74 14.81 2.31
C GLY A 6 22.11 14.44 2.90
N GLU A 7 22.66 15.33 3.72
CA GLU A 7 23.97 15.14 4.36
C GLU A 7 24.03 13.89 5.25
N HIS A 8 22.91 13.52 5.88
CA HIS A 8 22.80 12.39 6.81
C HIS A 8 22.08 11.16 6.22
N GLY A 9 21.98 11.06 4.91
CA GLY A 9 21.30 9.96 4.22
C GLY A 9 19.99 10.38 3.55
N LEU A 10 19.05 9.44 3.44
CA LEU A 10 17.75 9.70 2.82
C LEU A 10 16.80 10.35 3.82
N ALA A 11 16.10 11.40 3.35
CA ALA A 11 15.06 12.11 4.09
C ALA A 11 13.82 12.29 3.21
N PRO A 12 12.64 12.65 3.75
CA PRO A 12 11.47 13.00 2.95
C PRO A 12 11.80 14.06 1.88
N ALA A 13 11.28 13.89 0.67
CA ALA A 13 11.56 14.80 -0.44
C ALA A 13 11.07 16.23 -0.17
N ASP A 14 9.96 16.34 0.55
CA ASP A 14 9.45 17.61 1.05
C ASP A 14 10.00 17.90 2.45
N ALA A 15 10.94 18.83 2.57
CA ALA A 15 11.52 19.23 3.85
C ALA A 15 10.54 19.94 4.80
N GLN A 16 9.37 20.34 4.30
CA GLN A 16 8.30 20.96 5.11
C GLN A 16 7.27 19.94 5.61
N ASP A 17 7.38 18.68 5.18
CA ASP A 17 6.56 17.58 5.68
C ASP A 17 7.09 17.14 7.06
N ARG A 18 6.59 17.80 8.10
CA ARG A 18 7.10 17.66 9.49
C ARG A 18 6.06 17.20 10.50
N LEU A 19 4.83 16.96 10.05
CA LEU A 19 3.80 16.43 10.95
C LEU A 19 4.19 15.02 11.40
N ALA A 20 3.92 14.70 12.65
CA ALA A 20 4.22 13.38 13.20
C ALA A 20 3.39 12.28 12.52
N LYS A 21 2.15 12.60 12.13
CA LYS A 21 1.21 11.75 11.41
C LYS A 21 0.43 12.59 10.42
N PRO A 22 0.94 12.76 9.19
CA PRO A 22 0.36 13.66 8.19
C PRO A 22 -0.80 13.06 7.39
N SER A 23 -1.33 11.90 7.75
CA SER A 23 -2.43 11.26 7.01
C SER A 23 -3.51 12.25 6.58
N TYR A 24 -3.79 12.28 5.28
CA TYR A 24 -4.78 13.16 4.65
C TYR A 24 -4.51 14.66 4.81
N ASP A 25 -3.25 15.06 5.06
CA ASP A 25 -2.90 16.48 5.18
C ASP A 25 -2.96 17.19 3.82
N PHE A 26 -3.93 18.09 3.68
CA PHE A 26 -4.11 18.90 2.47
C PHE A 26 -3.01 19.94 2.23
N LYS A 27 -2.17 20.25 3.21
CA LYS A 27 -1.07 21.21 3.03
C LYS A 27 0.18 20.55 2.48
N SER A 28 0.44 19.29 2.83
CA SER A 28 1.61 18.54 2.37
C SER A 28 1.40 18.01 0.95
N LEU A 29 0.22 17.47 0.66
CA LEU A 29 -0.07 16.84 -0.62
C LEU A 29 0.21 17.74 -1.84
N PRO A 30 -0.27 19.00 -1.89
CA PRO A 30 -0.04 19.88 -3.04
C PRO A 30 1.43 20.23 -3.29
N ARG A 31 2.30 20.13 -2.29
CA ARG A 31 3.73 20.41 -2.48
C ARG A 31 4.44 19.38 -3.37
N GLN A 32 3.85 18.21 -3.55
CA GLN A 32 4.32 17.18 -4.47
C GLN A 32 3.41 17.00 -5.69
N ALA A 33 2.48 17.92 -5.92
CA ALA A 33 1.49 17.85 -6.99
C ALA A 33 2.10 17.67 -8.38
N ALA A 34 3.23 18.31 -8.67
CA ALA A 34 3.91 18.20 -9.97
C ALA A 34 4.28 16.72 -10.28
N PHE A 35 4.91 16.04 -9.34
CA PHE A 35 5.27 14.64 -9.48
C PHE A 35 4.01 13.73 -9.49
N LEU A 36 3.10 13.94 -8.54
CA LEU A 36 1.92 13.07 -8.37
C LEU A 36 0.98 13.15 -9.59
N HIS A 37 0.78 14.34 -10.16
CA HIS A 37 -0.02 14.51 -11.36
C HIS A 37 0.66 13.93 -12.61
N GLU A 38 1.98 14.12 -12.76
CA GLU A 38 2.72 13.50 -13.87
C GLU A 38 2.67 11.98 -13.78
N LEU A 39 2.85 11.41 -12.59
CA LEU A 39 2.73 9.97 -12.36
C LEU A 39 1.32 9.46 -12.68
N ALA A 40 0.27 10.10 -12.16
CA ALA A 40 -1.11 9.71 -12.44
C ALA A 40 -1.44 9.77 -13.94
N SER A 41 -0.95 10.81 -14.64
CA SER A 41 -1.14 10.95 -16.08
C SER A 41 -0.42 9.88 -16.87
N ALA A 42 0.82 9.56 -16.52
CA ALA A 42 1.58 8.47 -17.14
C ALA A 42 0.91 7.11 -16.95
N LEU A 43 0.44 6.82 -15.73
CA LEU A 43 -0.26 5.58 -15.41
C LEU A 43 -1.58 5.47 -16.17
N THR A 44 -2.35 6.55 -16.25
CA THR A 44 -3.60 6.58 -17.04
C THR A 44 -3.32 6.30 -18.52
N SER A 45 -2.22 6.81 -19.07
CA SER A 45 -1.80 6.54 -20.44
C SER A 45 -1.40 5.07 -20.67
N CYS A 46 -1.02 4.36 -19.60
CA CYS A 46 -0.73 2.92 -19.61
C CYS A 46 -1.94 2.05 -19.26
N GLY A 47 -3.12 2.63 -19.10
CA GLY A 47 -4.35 1.90 -18.78
C GLY A 47 -4.69 1.81 -17.30
N LEU A 48 -3.81 2.26 -16.38
CA LEU A 48 -4.13 2.32 -14.96
C LEU A 48 -4.94 3.57 -14.65
N GLN A 49 -6.13 3.38 -14.14
CA GLN A 49 -6.96 4.48 -13.67
C GLN A 49 -6.71 4.74 -12.18
N VAL A 50 -5.94 5.79 -11.90
CA VAL A 50 -5.76 6.31 -10.54
C VAL A 50 -6.99 7.14 -10.19
N PHE A 51 -7.73 6.75 -9.14
CA PHE A 51 -8.93 7.49 -8.73
C PHE A 51 -8.74 8.30 -7.44
N GLN A 52 -7.69 8.00 -6.67
CA GLN A 52 -7.41 8.70 -5.43
C GLN A 52 -5.91 8.72 -5.15
N ILE A 53 -5.42 9.86 -4.66
CA ILE A 53 -4.05 10.04 -4.16
C ILE A 53 -4.14 10.73 -2.82
N ASP A 54 -3.54 10.14 -1.79
CA ASP A 54 -3.51 10.65 -0.44
C ASP A 54 -2.08 10.83 0.08
N HIS A 55 -1.92 11.78 1.00
CA HIS A 55 -0.76 11.79 1.88
C HIS A 55 -0.98 10.72 2.95
N GLU A 56 -0.01 9.81 3.11
CA GLU A 56 -0.08 8.73 4.08
C GLU A 56 0.49 9.12 5.46
N ASP A 57 0.56 8.16 6.37
CA ASP A 57 0.80 8.37 7.80
C ASP A 57 2.29 8.65 8.14
N ALA A 58 3.20 8.48 7.19
CA ALA A 58 4.61 8.84 7.35
C ALA A 58 4.99 10.05 6.48
N GLN A 59 5.97 10.80 6.93
CA GLN A 59 6.53 11.91 6.18
C GLN A 59 7.11 11.42 4.84
N GLY A 60 6.75 12.07 3.74
CA GLY A 60 7.13 11.69 2.39
C GLY A 60 6.47 10.41 1.88
N GLN A 61 5.41 9.94 2.53
CA GLN A 61 4.66 8.76 2.12
C GLN A 61 3.36 9.18 1.43
N TYR A 62 3.08 8.54 0.29
CA TYR A 62 1.86 8.78 -0.48
C TYR A 62 1.21 7.45 -0.82
N GLU A 63 -0.11 7.42 -0.83
CA GLU A 63 -0.92 6.30 -1.28
C GLU A 63 -1.56 6.63 -2.63
N LEU A 64 -1.52 5.68 -3.55
CA LEU A 64 -2.27 5.74 -4.81
C LEU A 64 -3.24 4.57 -4.85
N ASN A 65 -4.50 4.87 -5.16
CA ASN A 65 -5.56 3.89 -5.30
C ASN A 65 -5.97 3.78 -6.77
N PHE A 66 -6.05 2.55 -7.26
CA PHE A 66 -6.41 2.23 -8.65
C PHE A 66 -7.81 1.63 -8.71
N LEU A 67 -8.51 1.83 -9.82
CA LEU A 67 -9.70 1.06 -10.10
C LEU A 67 -9.34 -0.43 -10.20
N HIS A 68 -10.27 -1.27 -9.78
CA HIS A 68 -10.09 -2.72 -9.88
C HIS A 68 -10.07 -3.17 -11.34
N ASP A 69 -9.33 -4.24 -11.59
CA ASP A 69 -9.22 -4.89 -12.87
C ASP A 69 -9.09 -6.41 -12.65
N ASP A 70 -8.94 -7.18 -13.71
CA ASP A 70 -8.55 -8.58 -13.64
C ASP A 70 -7.27 -8.75 -12.80
N ALA A 71 -7.15 -9.87 -12.09
CA ALA A 71 -6.06 -10.10 -11.15
C ALA A 71 -4.68 -10.02 -11.82
N LEU A 72 -4.53 -10.61 -13.02
CA LEU A 72 -3.26 -10.58 -13.74
C LEU A 72 -2.97 -9.17 -14.28
N ALA A 73 -3.98 -8.50 -14.85
CA ALA A 73 -3.83 -7.12 -15.31
C ALA A 73 -3.44 -6.19 -14.16
N SER A 74 -4.07 -6.34 -12.98
CA SER A 74 -3.74 -5.55 -11.79
C SER A 74 -2.29 -5.78 -11.34
N ALA A 75 -1.79 -7.02 -11.40
CA ALA A 75 -0.41 -7.36 -11.07
C ALA A 75 0.58 -6.71 -12.05
N ASP A 76 0.34 -6.83 -13.36
CA ASP A 76 1.17 -6.21 -14.40
C ASP A 76 1.16 -4.67 -14.27
N HIS A 77 0.00 -4.09 -14.00
CA HIS A 77 -0.16 -2.67 -13.76
C HIS A 77 0.66 -2.19 -12.56
N LEU A 78 0.74 -2.96 -11.47
CA LEU A 78 1.58 -2.57 -10.34
C LEU A 78 3.08 -2.57 -10.71
N MET A 79 3.52 -3.46 -11.57
CA MET A 79 4.91 -3.44 -12.07
C MET A 79 5.17 -2.21 -12.93
N LEU A 80 4.22 -1.82 -13.78
CA LEU A 80 4.30 -0.56 -14.53
C LEU A 80 4.31 0.67 -13.61
N PHE A 81 3.49 0.66 -12.56
CA PHE A 81 3.51 1.71 -11.54
C PHE A 81 4.90 1.84 -10.90
N LYS A 82 5.51 0.74 -10.45
CA LYS A 82 6.85 0.76 -9.84
C LYS A 82 7.88 1.37 -10.80
N LEU A 83 7.86 0.96 -12.06
CA LEU A 83 8.77 1.45 -13.10
C LEU A 83 8.58 2.94 -13.37
N ALA A 84 7.35 3.36 -13.60
CA ALA A 84 7.02 4.77 -13.87
C ALA A 84 7.37 5.68 -12.69
N ALA A 85 7.04 5.26 -11.46
CA ALA A 85 7.33 6.03 -10.26
C ALA A 85 8.83 6.21 -10.02
N HIS A 86 9.66 5.18 -10.29
CA HIS A 86 11.12 5.29 -10.24
C HIS A 86 11.65 6.29 -11.27
N ALA A 87 11.27 6.11 -12.54
CA ALA A 87 11.75 6.96 -13.63
C ALA A 87 11.36 8.43 -13.45
N LEU A 88 10.12 8.69 -13.04
CA LEU A 88 9.64 10.04 -12.80
C LEU A 88 10.26 10.69 -11.56
N ALA A 89 10.42 9.93 -10.46
CA ALA A 89 11.08 10.45 -9.26
C ALA A 89 12.51 10.91 -9.57
N GLU A 90 13.26 10.14 -10.36
CA GLU A 90 14.60 10.49 -10.80
C GLU A 90 14.62 11.81 -11.61
N ARG A 91 13.67 11.97 -12.53
CA ARG A 91 13.49 13.22 -13.32
C ARG A 91 13.19 14.43 -12.43
N HIS A 92 12.48 14.23 -11.32
CA HIS A 92 12.19 15.26 -10.33
C HIS A 92 13.31 15.43 -9.28
N GLY A 93 14.45 14.78 -9.44
CA GLY A 93 15.56 14.82 -8.47
C GLY A 93 15.23 14.18 -7.13
N MET A 94 14.33 13.21 -7.13
CA MET A 94 13.87 12.47 -5.96
C MET A 94 14.26 10.99 -6.05
N VAL A 95 14.16 10.30 -4.94
CA VAL A 95 14.30 8.85 -4.83
C VAL A 95 12.94 8.26 -4.47
N PHE A 96 12.40 7.43 -5.34
CA PHE A 96 11.23 6.62 -5.03
C PHE A 96 11.64 5.35 -4.28
N SER A 97 10.89 4.97 -3.26
CA SER A 97 11.17 3.77 -2.48
C SER A 97 9.90 3.00 -2.14
N MET A 98 9.90 1.71 -2.49
CA MET A 98 8.89 0.71 -2.09
C MET A 98 9.38 -0.14 -0.91
N MET A 99 10.42 0.29 -0.19
CA MET A 99 10.93 -0.42 0.97
C MET A 99 9.84 -0.56 2.05
N PRO A 100 9.60 -1.76 2.59
CA PRO A 100 8.51 -2.00 3.55
C PRO A 100 8.59 -1.16 4.83
N LYS A 101 9.80 -0.92 5.35
CA LYS A 101 10.04 -0.11 6.54
C LYS A 101 11.32 0.69 6.36
N PRO A 102 11.28 1.82 5.61
CA PRO A 102 12.48 2.62 5.33
C PRO A 102 12.99 3.36 6.57
N PHE A 103 12.11 3.78 7.46
CA PHE A 103 12.44 4.49 8.70
C PHE A 103 11.92 3.73 9.91
N ALA A 104 12.77 3.50 10.91
CA ALA A 104 12.40 2.74 12.12
C ALA A 104 11.27 3.40 12.91
N ASN A 105 11.25 4.74 12.94
CA ASN A 105 10.32 5.58 13.70
C ASN A 105 9.14 6.12 12.88
N GLN A 106 8.95 5.65 11.64
CA GLN A 106 7.84 6.05 10.79
C GLN A 106 6.99 4.81 10.43
N PRO A 107 5.73 4.94 10.04
CA PRO A 107 4.95 3.85 9.46
C PRO A 107 5.63 3.20 8.25
N GLY A 108 5.27 1.94 7.98
CA GLY A 108 5.79 1.18 6.84
C GLY A 108 4.89 1.29 5.61
N SER A 109 5.39 0.79 4.47
CA SER A 109 4.64 0.75 3.20
C SER A 109 3.87 -0.55 3.08
N GLY A 110 2.54 -0.49 3.18
CA GLY A 110 1.63 -1.57 2.83
C GLY A 110 1.33 -1.60 1.33
N MET A 111 0.93 -2.76 0.85
CA MET A 111 0.35 -2.96 -0.47
C MET A 111 -0.92 -3.79 -0.27
N HIS A 112 -2.03 -3.12 -0.05
CA HIS A 112 -3.27 -3.81 0.33
C HIS A 112 -4.02 -4.28 -0.91
N PHE A 113 -4.35 -5.57 -0.97
CA PHE A 113 -5.14 -6.14 -2.05
C PHE A 113 -6.62 -6.12 -1.70
N HIS A 114 -7.38 -5.33 -2.42
CA HIS A 114 -8.84 -5.43 -2.42
C HIS A 114 -9.26 -6.52 -3.39
N VAL A 115 -9.87 -7.57 -2.88
CA VAL A 115 -10.24 -8.76 -3.65
C VAL A 115 -11.75 -8.92 -3.67
N SER A 116 -12.31 -9.07 -4.86
CA SER A 116 -13.70 -9.46 -5.10
C SER A 116 -13.74 -10.67 -6.06
N LEU A 117 -14.77 -11.48 -5.98
CA LEU A 117 -14.93 -12.67 -6.82
C LEU A 117 -16.21 -12.55 -7.65
N TRP A 118 -16.09 -12.77 -8.95
CA TRP A 118 -17.18 -12.52 -9.89
C TRP A 118 -17.49 -13.76 -10.75
N ALA A 119 -18.77 -13.95 -11.04
CA ALA A 119 -19.26 -14.88 -12.06
C ALA A 119 -20.11 -14.10 -13.06
N GLY A 120 -19.52 -13.74 -14.19
CA GLY A 120 -20.10 -12.74 -15.10
C GLY A 120 -20.24 -11.39 -14.38
N GLU A 121 -21.44 -10.83 -14.35
CA GLU A 121 -21.75 -9.55 -13.70
C GLU A 121 -22.11 -9.68 -12.19
N ARG A 122 -22.18 -10.90 -11.67
CA ARG A 122 -22.57 -11.14 -10.29
C ARG A 122 -21.35 -11.21 -9.38
N CYS A 123 -21.30 -10.35 -8.35
CA CYS A 123 -20.34 -10.46 -7.26
C CYS A 123 -20.70 -11.66 -6.36
N LEU A 124 -19.80 -12.64 -6.25
CA LEU A 124 -20.05 -13.83 -5.42
C LEU A 124 -19.85 -13.55 -3.93
N PHE A 125 -19.14 -12.47 -3.58
CA PHE A 125 -18.95 -12.04 -2.19
C PHE A 125 -20.13 -11.25 -1.63
N ASP A 126 -21.19 -11.00 -2.40
CA ASP A 126 -22.48 -10.56 -1.87
C ASP A 126 -23.17 -11.69 -1.07
N ASP A 127 -22.81 -12.96 -1.33
CA ASP A 127 -23.12 -14.08 -0.45
C ASP A 127 -22.08 -14.15 0.68
N GLU A 128 -22.51 -13.86 1.91
CA GLU A 128 -21.66 -13.84 3.10
C GLU A 128 -20.96 -15.20 3.36
N ASN A 129 -21.61 -16.31 3.05
CA ASN A 129 -21.01 -17.65 3.25
C ASN A 129 -19.85 -17.86 2.29
N THR A 130 -19.99 -17.51 1.02
CA THR A 130 -18.92 -17.57 0.03
C THR A 130 -17.72 -16.71 0.47
N LEU A 131 -17.98 -15.47 0.88
CA LEU A 131 -16.95 -14.55 1.38
C LEU A 131 -16.22 -15.15 2.61
N ARG A 132 -16.95 -15.67 3.59
CA ARG A 132 -16.38 -16.29 4.81
C ARG A 132 -15.51 -17.50 4.50
N HIS A 133 -15.94 -18.39 3.60
CA HIS A 133 -15.16 -19.55 3.20
C HIS A 133 -13.87 -19.14 2.50
N PHE A 134 -13.93 -18.14 1.62
CA PHE A 134 -12.74 -17.62 0.95
C PHE A 134 -11.76 -17.01 1.96
N ILE A 135 -12.24 -16.16 2.86
CA ILE A 135 -11.42 -15.57 3.95
C ILE A 135 -10.82 -16.67 4.83
N GLY A 136 -11.59 -17.72 5.17
CA GLY A 136 -11.10 -18.87 5.90
C GLY A 136 -9.91 -19.54 5.22
N GLY A 137 -9.95 -19.68 3.90
CA GLY A 137 -8.82 -20.17 3.09
C GLY A 137 -7.59 -19.24 3.17
N VAL A 138 -7.78 -17.94 3.03
CA VAL A 138 -6.69 -16.95 3.17
C VAL A 138 -6.04 -17.03 4.54
N LEU A 139 -6.84 -17.12 5.62
CA LEU A 139 -6.32 -17.23 6.99
C LEU A 139 -5.57 -18.55 7.22
N ALA A 140 -6.12 -19.67 6.74
CA ALA A 140 -5.50 -20.99 6.89
C ALA A 140 -4.12 -21.07 6.19
N HIS A 141 -3.95 -20.35 5.07
CA HIS A 141 -2.72 -20.35 4.30
C HIS A 141 -1.81 -19.14 4.59
N SER A 142 -2.16 -18.28 5.53
CA SER A 142 -1.46 -17.01 5.80
C SER A 142 0.04 -17.18 6.08
N ALA A 143 0.45 -18.24 6.76
CA ALA A 143 1.86 -18.52 7.04
C ALA A 143 2.66 -18.77 5.74
N GLY A 144 2.10 -19.54 4.81
CA GLY A 144 2.71 -19.76 3.49
C GLY A 144 2.66 -18.51 2.60
N LEU A 145 1.53 -17.81 2.62
CA LEU A 145 1.35 -16.56 1.88
C LEU A 145 2.30 -15.45 2.36
N ALA A 146 2.73 -15.47 3.62
CA ALA A 146 3.71 -14.51 4.12
C ALA A 146 5.05 -14.57 3.35
N ALA A 147 5.44 -15.75 2.86
CA ALA A 147 6.66 -15.88 2.04
C ALA A 147 6.57 -15.12 0.71
N LEU A 148 5.36 -14.92 0.17
CA LEU A 148 5.11 -14.18 -1.06
C LEU A 148 4.79 -12.70 -0.79
N ALA A 149 4.13 -12.41 0.32
CA ALA A 149 3.62 -11.10 0.67
C ALA A 149 4.60 -10.24 1.48
N ALA A 150 5.54 -10.86 2.21
CA ALA A 150 6.54 -10.23 3.06
C ALA A 150 7.92 -10.81 2.73
N THR A 151 8.46 -10.45 1.56
CA THR A 151 9.54 -11.15 0.87
C THR A 151 10.94 -10.81 1.38
N THR A 152 11.09 -9.81 2.22
CA THR A 152 12.39 -9.34 2.70
C THR A 152 12.49 -9.35 4.23
N VAL A 153 13.70 -9.38 4.76
CA VAL A 153 13.92 -9.19 6.22
C VAL A 153 13.33 -7.85 6.71
N ASN A 154 13.35 -6.82 5.85
CA ASN A 154 12.77 -5.52 6.17
C ASN A 154 11.24 -5.57 6.29
N SER A 155 10.57 -6.48 5.56
CA SER A 155 9.12 -6.68 5.63
C SER A 155 8.64 -6.96 7.04
N TYR A 156 9.36 -7.80 7.77
CA TYR A 156 9.01 -8.19 9.16
C TYR A 156 9.18 -7.06 10.17
N LYS A 157 9.97 -6.02 9.87
CA LYS A 157 10.04 -4.82 10.70
C LYS A 157 8.75 -3.98 10.68
N ARG A 158 7.89 -4.21 9.69
CA ARG A 158 6.56 -3.61 9.58
C ARG A 158 5.53 -4.35 10.46
N LEU A 159 5.69 -5.66 10.63
CA LEU A 159 4.74 -6.57 11.29
C LEU A 159 5.07 -6.67 12.80
N VAL A 160 4.88 -5.58 13.53
CA VAL A 160 5.20 -5.52 14.96
C VAL A 160 3.97 -5.73 15.84
N VAL A 161 4.19 -6.45 16.95
CA VAL A 161 3.20 -6.65 18.02
C VAL A 161 3.42 -5.59 19.10
N GLY A 162 2.34 -4.96 19.55
CA GLY A 162 2.40 -3.94 20.59
C GLY A 162 2.74 -2.54 20.06
N GLU A 163 3.32 -1.70 20.90
CA GLU A 163 3.71 -0.35 20.53
C GLU A 163 4.95 -0.38 19.61
N SER A 164 4.82 0.23 18.43
CA SER A 164 5.95 0.47 17.55
C SER A 164 6.58 1.83 17.86
N LEU A 165 7.81 2.06 17.42
CA LEU A 165 8.47 3.37 17.54
C LEU A 165 7.70 4.51 16.86
N SER A 166 6.82 4.17 15.91
CA SER A 166 5.91 5.11 15.24
C SER A 166 4.53 5.24 15.92
N GLY A 167 4.33 4.61 17.07
CA GLY A 167 3.02 4.54 17.74
C GLY A 167 2.11 3.47 17.15
N THR A 168 0.81 3.74 16.99
CA THR A 168 -0.16 2.77 16.45
C THR A 168 0.26 2.28 15.07
N SER A 169 0.37 0.97 14.91
CA SER A 169 0.63 0.32 13.63
C SER A 169 -0.68 -0.19 13.03
N TRP A 170 -0.89 0.11 11.76
CA TRP A 170 -1.98 -0.44 10.95
C TRP A 170 -1.58 -1.73 10.23
N ALA A 171 -0.32 -2.16 10.34
CA ALA A 171 0.14 -3.43 9.79
C ALA A 171 -0.36 -4.58 10.65
N PRO A 172 -0.83 -5.70 10.05
CA PRO A 172 -1.35 -6.83 10.79
C PRO A 172 -0.22 -7.58 11.50
N ALA A 173 -0.37 -7.79 12.80
CA ALA A 173 0.56 -8.61 13.60
C ALA A 173 0.00 -10.00 13.92
N TYR A 174 -1.28 -10.22 13.69
CA TYR A 174 -1.99 -11.47 13.98
C TYR A 174 -2.79 -11.95 12.77
N VAL A 175 -2.91 -13.27 12.63
CA VAL A 175 -3.77 -13.90 11.64
C VAL A 175 -5.21 -13.82 12.14
N ALA A 176 -5.89 -12.76 11.74
CA ALA A 176 -7.26 -12.45 12.13
C ALA A 176 -8.02 -11.73 11.01
N HIS A 177 -9.34 -11.75 11.07
CA HIS A 177 -10.20 -10.93 10.22
C HIS A 177 -11.20 -10.14 11.07
N GLY A 178 -11.71 -9.06 10.51
CA GLY A 178 -12.75 -8.27 11.18
C GLY A 178 -13.47 -7.31 10.25
N PRO A 179 -14.77 -7.05 10.50
CA PRO A 179 -15.55 -6.12 9.70
C PRO A 179 -14.97 -4.71 9.87
N ASN A 180 -14.59 -4.12 8.73
CA ASN A 180 -13.97 -2.79 8.65
C ASN A 180 -12.77 -2.55 9.59
N ASN A 181 -12.08 -3.62 10.03
CA ASN A 181 -10.96 -3.51 10.96
C ASN A 181 -9.63 -3.39 10.21
N ARG A 182 -9.02 -2.20 10.24
CA ARG A 182 -7.75 -1.88 9.57
C ARG A 182 -6.51 -2.47 10.26
N THR A 183 -6.63 -3.05 11.46
CA THR A 183 -5.53 -3.72 12.16
C THR A 183 -5.49 -5.22 11.93
N ALA A 184 -6.56 -5.80 11.35
CA ALA A 184 -6.65 -7.21 11.04
C ALA A 184 -5.89 -7.54 9.75
N LEU A 185 -5.43 -8.79 9.62
CA LEU A 185 -4.81 -9.31 8.40
C LEU A 185 -5.79 -9.28 7.23
N VAL A 186 -7.06 -9.57 7.48
CA VAL A 186 -8.14 -9.45 6.51
C VAL A 186 -9.22 -8.51 7.06
N ARG A 187 -9.40 -7.39 6.38
CA ARG A 187 -10.50 -6.45 6.62
C ARG A 187 -11.67 -6.81 5.73
N THR A 188 -12.80 -7.18 6.33
CA THR A 188 -14.03 -7.54 5.60
C THR A 188 -14.82 -6.28 5.26
N LEU A 189 -15.26 -6.19 4.02
CA LEU A 189 -16.04 -5.09 3.46
C LEU A 189 -17.23 -5.66 2.65
N ALA A 190 -18.21 -4.83 2.32
CA ALA A 190 -19.30 -5.25 1.46
C ALA A 190 -18.79 -5.64 0.05
N GLY A 191 -19.13 -6.84 -0.40
CA GLY A 191 -18.76 -7.37 -1.73
C GLY A 191 -17.27 -7.63 -1.96
N ARG A 192 -16.41 -7.45 -0.93
CA ARG A 192 -14.97 -7.67 -1.03
C ARG A 192 -14.30 -7.84 0.32
N PHE A 193 -13.05 -8.24 0.30
CA PHE A 193 -12.17 -8.09 1.46
C PHE A 193 -10.88 -7.38 1.06
N GLU A 194 -10.19 -6.82 2.03
CA GLU A 194 -8.86 -6.23 1.89
C GLU A 194 -7.85 -7.13 2.61
N TRP A 195 -6.90 -7.68 1.84
CA TRP A 195 -5.78 -8.45 2.40
C TRP A 195 -4.62 -7.50 2.67
N ARG A 196 -4.25 -7.35 3.94
CA ARG A 196 -3.38 -6.29 4.44
C ARG A 196 -1.96 -6.75 4.75
N LEU A 197 -1.67 -8.05 4.62
CA LEU A 197 -0.34 -8.61 4.86
C LEU A 197 0.71 -8.11 3.86
N PRO A 198 0.44 -8.05 2.55
CA PRO A 198 1.43 -7.68 1.57
C PRO A 198 2.04 -6.30 1.85
N ASP A 199 3.34 -6.19 1.62
CA ASP A 199 4.04 -4.91 1.63
C ASP A 199 4.45 -4.48 0.22
N ALA A 200 4.89 -3.23 0.13
CA ALA A 200 5.17 -2.60 -1.15
C ALA A 200 6.35 -3.22 -1.92
N ALA A 201 7.22 -4.03 -1.27
CA ALA A 201 8.32 -4.72 -1.95
C ALA A 201 7.87 -6.03 -2.60
N ALA A 202 6.72 -6.59 -2.22
CA ALA A 202 6.22 -7.84 -2.78
C ALA A 202 5.99 -7.71 -4.29
N ASN A 203 6.06 -8.87 -4.97
CA ASN A 203 5.62 -9.02 -6.35
C ASN A 203 4.23 -9.63 -6.32
N PRO A 204 3.22 -8.97 -6.85
CA PRO A 204 1.83 -9.42 -6.82
C PRO A 204 1.60 -10.64 -7.67
#